data_19db35d82c72a214bbc4aeb7d3072892
#
_entry.id   19db35d82c72a214bbc4aeb7d3072892
#
_cell.length_a   1.000
_cell.length_b   1.000
_cell.length_c   1.000
_cell.angle_alpha   90.00
_cell.angle_beta   90.00
_cell.angle_gamma   90.00
#
_symmetry.space_group_name_H-M   'P 1'
#
loop_
_entity.id
_entity.type
_entity.pdbx_description
1 polymer ?
#
loop_
_entity_poly.entity_id
_entity_poly.type
_entity_poly.pdbx_seq_one_letter_code
_entity_poly.pdbx_strand_id
1 'polypeptide(L)'
;LLPPILARFTTRFPGVRVSMMSGNSDQVEQALCGHGIDLGMVESLSRRQGLHYTLFAPDELVLVARTGGPYARTDAVTPDRLRQIPLVLREGGSGTLEVIKTALGKAGIRIPELNVVMRLGSTEGIKAFVRNSDAMAILSVISVVDELRSGTLRIVDVDSLSLTRDFVFVHPEAEPARLVRQFVAFARADR
;
A
#
# COMPACT_ATOMS: atom_id res chain seq x y z
N LEU A 1 9.75 -0.60 -0.12
CA LEU A 1 10.01 -0.89 -1.53
C LEU A 1 10.98 0.14 -2.14
N LEU A 2 10.66 1.45 -2.17
CA LEU A 2 11.50 2.49 -2.79
C LEU A 2 12.86 2.76 -2.08
N PRO A 3 12.98 2.83 -0.75
CA PRO A 3 14.23 3.23 -0.12
C PRO A 3 15.45 2.39 -0.51
N PRO A 4 15.39 1.05 -0.58
CA PRO A 4 16.52 0.25 -1.06
C PRO A 4 16.92 0.54 -2.52
N ILE A 5 15.94 0.78 -3.39
CA ILE A 5 16.19 1.13 -4.81
C ILE A 5 16.86 2.51 -4.89
N LEU A 6 16.38 3.48 -4.12
CA LEU A 6 16.96 4.82 -4.06
C LEU A 6 18.41 4.78 -3.53
N ALA A 7 18.69 3.98 -2.52
CA ALA A 7 20.04 3.81 -1.99
C ALA A 7 21.01 3.29 -3.07
N ARG A 8 20.61 2.25 -3.83
CA ARG A 8 21.43 1.73 -4.94
C ARG A 8 21.55 2.73 -6.09
N PHE A 9 20.48 3.46 -6.41
CA PHE A 9 20.50 4.48 -7.45
C PHE A 9 21.47 5.63 -7.12
N THR A 10 21.42 6.17 -5.89
CA THR A 10 22.34 7.26 -5.48
C THR A 10 23.79 6.80 -5.40
N THR A 11 24.03 5.55 -5.03
CA THR A 11 25.40 4.95 -5.11
C THR A 11 25.87 4.88 -6.56
N ARG A 12 25.02 4.47 -7.49
CA ARG A 12 25.37 4.33 -8.91
C ARG A 12 25.50 5.68 -9.62
N PHE A 13 24.79 6.71 -9.16
CA PHE A 13 24.75 8.06 -9.74
C PHE A 13 25.02 9.12 -8.67
N PRO A 14 26.26 9.27 -8.18
CA PRO A 14 26.57 10.11 -7.01
C PRO A 14 26.36 11.62 -7.25
N GLY A 15 26.23 12.06 -8.52
CA GLY A 15 25.90 13.44 -8.87
C GLY A 15 24.42 13.78 -8.77
N VAL A 16 23.54 12.79 -8.50
CA VAL A 16 22.10 13.00 -8.42
C VAL A 16 21.69 13.25 -6.98
N ARG A 17 20.99 14.37 -6.74
CA ARG A 17 20.33 14.63 -5.46
C ARG A 17 18.89 14.13 -5.53
N VAL A 18 18.50 13.31 -4.55
CA VAL A 18 17.15 12.76 -4.43
C VAL A 18 16.53 13.22 -3.12
N SER A 19 15.31 13.71 -3.18
CA SER A 19 14.46 13.91 -2.01
C SER A 19 13.24 12.98 -2.12
N MET A 20 12.75 12.47 -1.01
CA MET A 20 11.57 11.60 -0.98
C MET A 20 10.54 12.17 0.00
N MET A 21 9.32 12.37 -0.46
CA MET A 21 8.16 12.59 0.39
C MET A 21 7.34 11.29 0.50
N SER A 22 6.69 11.09 1.63
CA SER A 22 5.74 10.00 1.83
C SER A 22 4.34 10.58 2.03
N GLY A 23 3.37 10.00 1.36
CA GLY A 23 1.97 10.40 1.40
C GLY A 23 1.07 9.28 0.89
N ASN A 24 -0.25 9.46 0.94
CA ASN A 24 -1.17 8.55 0.26
C ASN A 24 -1.22 8.85 -1.25
N SER A 25 -1.87 7.97 -2.02
CA SER A 25 -1.90 8.09 -3.49
C SER A 25 -2.44 9.43 -3.97
N ASP A 26 -3.49 9.95 -3.32
CA ASP A 26 -4.10 11.24 -3.67
C ASP A 26 -3.13 12.42 -3.41
N GLN A 27 -2.42 12.41 -2.29
CA GLN A 27 -1.41 13.43 -1.96
C GLN A 27 -0.23 13.41 -2.94
N VAL A 28 0.24 12.21 -3.32
CA VAL A 28 1.31 12.05 -4.32
C VAL A 28 0.88 12.59 -5.68
N GLU A 29 -0.33 12.23 -6.13
CA GLU A 29 -0.87 12.72 -7.40
C GLU A 29 -1.09 14.24 -7.41
N GLN A 30 -1.56 14.81 -6.28
CA GLN A 30 -1.68 16.26 -6.12
C GLN A 30 -0.32 16.96 -6.19
N ALA A 31 0.70 16.40 -5.54
CA ALA A 31 2.05 16.96 -5.56
C ALA A 31 2.66 16.92 -6.98
N LEU A 32 2.37 15.89 -7.79
CA LEU A 32 2.74 15.83 -9.21
C LEU A 32 2.05 16.90 -10.04
N CYS A 33 0.73 17.05 -9.87
CA CYS A 33 -0.04 18.09 -10.58
C CYS A 33 0.44 19.52 -10.21
N GLY A 34 0.88 19.71 -8.97
CA GLY A 34 1.45 20.97 -8.47
C GLY A 34 2.95 21.16 -8.76
N HIS A 35 3.57 20.25 -9.51
CA HIS A 35 5.01 20.24 -9.81
C HIS A 35 5.91 20.27 -8.56
N GLY A 36 5.40 19.76 -7.43
CA GLY A 36 6.16 19.64 -6.19
C GLY A 36 7.10 18.43 -6.16
N ILE A 37 6.86 17.45 -7.02
CA ILE A 37 7.69 16.25 -7.22
C ILE A 37 7.73 15.90 -8.72
N ASP A 38 8.79 15.22 -9.14
CA ASP A 38 9.00 14.82 -10.55
C ASP A 38 8.44 13.45 -10.87
N LEU A 39 8.39 12.56 -9.88
CA LEU A 39 7.97 11.16 -10.01
C LEU A 39 7.29 10.71 -8.72
N GLY A 40 6.18 10.02 -8.85
CA GLY A 40 5.50 9.33 -7.76
C GLY A 40 5.51 7.82 -7.94
N MET A 41 5.23 7.09 -6.86
CA MET A 41 4.83 5.70 -6.88
C MET A 41 3.55 5.55 -6.08
N VAL A 42 2.51 5.03 -6.70
CA VAL A 42 1.19 4.89 -6.11
C VAL A 42 0.62 3.50 -6.37
N GLU A 43 -0.43 3.17 -5.64
CA GLU A 43 -1.21 1.93 -5.78
C GLU A 43 -2.68 2.22 -6.09
N SER A 44 -2.99 3.39 -6.63
CA SER A 44 -4.36 3.80 -6.95
C SER A 44 -4.91 3.02 -8.15
N LEU A 45 -6.18 2.61 -8.04
CA LEU A 45 -6.95 2.04 -9.14
C LEU A 45 -7.50 3.14 -10.07
N SER A 46 -7.69 4.34 -9.55
CA SER A 46 -8.13 5.51 -10.32
C SER A 46 -6.95 6.11 -11.10
N ARG A 47 -7.26 6.73 -12.22
CA ARG A 47 -6.28 7.44 -13.04
C ARG A 47 -6.69 8.90 -13.13
N ARG A 48 -5.82 9.79 -12.67
CA ARG A 48 -6.04 11.23 -12.75
C ARG A 48 -5.63 11.75 -14.12
N GLN A 49 -6.48 12.59 -14.70
CA GLN A 49 -6.16 13.25 -15.98
C GLN A 49 -4.89 14.11 -15.85
N GLY A 50 -4.06 14.11 -16.90
CA GLY A 50 -2.78 14.83 -16.93
C GLY A 50 -1.61 14.09 -16.28
N LEU A 51 -1.82 12.85 -15.81
CA LEU A 51 -0.77 11.99 -15.28
C LEU A 51 -0.62 10.72 -16.12
N HIS A 52 0.63 10.33 -16.35
CA HIS A 52 1.00 9.08 -17.01
C HIS A 52 1.41 8.03 -15.97
N TYR A 53 0.92 6.80 -16.13
CA TYR A 53 1.12 5.69 -15.20
C TYR A 53 1.85 4.54 -15.88
N THR A 54 2.94 4.09 -15.28
CA THR A 54 3.74 2.96 -15.77
C THR A 54 3.76 1.85 -14.72
N LEU A 55 3.36 0.65 -15.11
CA LEU A 55 3.41 -0.52 -14.23
C LEU A 55 4.83 -0.74 -13.71
N PHE A 56 4.93 -0.97 -12.40
CA PHE A 56 6.19 -1.29 -11.74
C PHE A 56 6.19 -2.72 -11.18
N ALA A 57 5.33 -3.04 -10.23
CA ALA A 57 5.35 -4.32 -9.52
C ALA A 57 3.95 -4.75 -9.06
N PRO A 58 3.62 -6.04 -9.15
CA PRO A 58 2.43 -6.56 -8.47
C PRO A 58 2.62 -6.51 -6.95
N ASP A 59 1.50 -6.40 -6.24
CA ASP A 59 1.40 -6.43 -4.79
C ASP A 59 0.11 -7.14 -4.37
N GLU A 60 0.14 -7.73 -3.19
CA GLU A 60 -1.00 -8.37 -2.58
C GLU A 60 -1.28 -7.76 -1.21
N LEU A 61 -2.55 -7.52 -0.92
CA LEU A 61 -2.98 -7.10 0.41
C LEU A 61 -3.46 -8.33 1.18
N VAL A 62 -2.99 -8.45 2.41
CA VAL A 62 -3.29 -9.55 3.31
C VAL A 62 -3.94 -9.03 4.60
N LEU A 63 -4.91 -9.76 5.13
CA LEU A 63 -5.45 -9.49 6.45
C LEU A 63 -4.46 -10.00 7.50
N VAL A 64 -4.06 -9.14 8.42
CA VAL A 64 -3.08 -9.48 9.47
C VAL A 64 -3.64 -9.27 10.86
N ALA A 65 -3.22 -10.15 11.77
CA ALA A 65 -3.52 -10.11 13.20
C ALA A 65 -2.26 -10.32 14.01
N ARG A 66 -2.24 -9.91 15.29
CA ARG A 66 -1.16 -10.25 16.21
C ARG A 66 -1.18 -11.75 16.55
N THR A 67 -0.02 -12.37 16.68
CA THR A 67 0.10 -13.83 16.91
C THR A 67 -0.43 -14.30 18.28
N GLY A 68 -0.32 -13.50 19.32
CA GLY A 68 -0.84 -13.83 20.67
C GLY A 68 -2.29 -13.39 20.91
N GLY A 69 -3.05 -13.00 19.87
CA GLY A 69 -4.41 -12.46 19.99
C GLY A 69 -5.53 -13.49 19.86
N PRO A 70 -6.79 -13.04 19.87
CA PRO A 70 -7.97 -13.90 19.74
C PRO A 70 -8.03 -14.64 18.38
N TYR A 71 -7.31 -14.13 17.38
CA TYR A 71 -7.24 -14.72 16.04
C TYR A 71 -5.97 -15.55 15.81
N ALA A 72 -5.23 -15.87 16.90
CA ALA A 72 -3.96 -16.60 16.82
C ALA A 72 -4.07 -18.00 16.18
N ARG A 73 -5.26 -18.61 16.19
CA ARG A 73 -5.55 -19.94 15.63
C ARG A 73 -6.55 -19.88 14.46
N THR A 74 -6.84 -18.68 13.94
CA THR A 74 -7.76 -18.49 12.84
C THR A 74 -6.97 -18.47 11.54
N ASP A 75 -7.13 -19.47 10.69
CA ASP A 75 -6.41 -19.54 9.41
C ASP A 75 -7.13 -18.76 8.32
N ALA A 76 -8.47 -18.80 8.31
CA ALA A 76 -9.28 -18.08 7.34
C ALA A 76 -10.56 -17.51 7.95
N VAL A 77 -11.09 -16.47 7.34
CA VAL A 77 -12.40 -15.89 7.65
C VAL A 77 -13.20 -15.65 6.38
N THR A 78 -14.52 -15.74 6.47
CA THR A 78 -15.38 -15.34 5.36
C THR A 78 -15.46 -13.82 5.25
N PRO A 79 -15.77 -13.24 4.08
CA PRO A 79 -15.97 -11.80 3.93
C PRO A 79 -17.01 -11.24 4.90
N ASP A 80 -18.10 -11.97 5.16
CA ASP A 80 -19.13 -11.55 6.10
C ASP A 80 -18.62 -11.46 7.55
N ARG A 81 -17.67 -12.28 7.92
CA ARG A 81 -17.04 -12.23 9.25
C ARG A 81 -16.29 -10.92 9.49
N LEU A 82 -15.79 -10.27 8.44
CA LEU A 82 -15.11 -8.97 8.55
C LEU A 82 -15.99 -7.88 9.15
N ARG A 83 -17.33 -7.98 9.03
CA ARG A 83 -18.27 -7.02 9.65
C ARG A 83 -18.19 -7.04 11.18
N GLN A 84 -17.76 -8.13 11.78
CA GLN A 84 -17.72 -8.34 13.24
C GLN A 84 -16.29 -8.15 13.81
N ILE A 85 -15.28 -8.24 12.99
CA ILE A 85 -13.88 -8.12 13.39
C ILE A 85 -13.53 -6.64 13.56
N PRO A 86 -12.92 -6.23 14.69
CA PRO A 86 -12.38 -4.88 14.83
C PRO A 86 -11.29 -4.65 13.78
N LEU A 87 -11.48 -3.68 12.90
CA LEU A 87 -10.57 -3.39 11.78
C LEU A 87 -9.92 -2.02 11.93
N VAL A 88 -8.64 -1.96 11.62
CA VAL A 88 -7.93 -0.70 11.37
C VAL A 88 -7.74 -0.56 9.87
N LEU A 89 -8.18 0.57 9.33
CA LEU A 89 -8.09 0.87 7.91
C LEU A 89 -7.19 2.08 7.66
N ARG A 90 -6.76 2.21 6.42
CA ARG A 90 -6.13 3.43 5.92
C ARG A 90 -7.16 4.57 5.83
N GLU A 91 -6.65 5.76 5.81
CA GLU A 91 -7.41 7.01 5.64
C GLU A 91 -7.98 7.18 4.21
N GLY A 92 -8.86 8.16 4.02
CA GLY A 92 -9.34 8.58 2.70
C GLY A 92 -8.18 9.02 1.79
N GLY A 93 -8.28 8.77 0.49
CA GLY A 93 -7.20 9.05 -0.48
C GLY A 93 -6.11 7.98 -0.56
N SER A 94 -6.16 6.95 0.30
CA SER A 94 -5.22 5.82 0.23
C SER A 94 -5.61 4.85 -0.88
N GLY A 95 -4.67 4.52 -1.76
CA GLY A 95 -4.84 3.46 -2.77
C GLY A 95 -5.14 2.09 -2.14
N THR A 96 -4.57 1.79 -0.97
CA THR A 96 -4.89 0.58 -0.20
C THR A 96 -6.38 0.53 0.15
N LEU A 97 -6.95 1.63 0.65
CA LEU A 97 -8.38 1.69 1.00
C LEU A 97 -9.27 1.52 -0.24
N GLU A 98 -8.88 2.09 -1.39
CA GLU A 98 -9.60 1.95 -2.65
C GLU A 98 -9.66 0.49 -3.13
N VAL A 99 -8.54 -0.24 -3.04
CA VAL A 99 -8.49 -1.68 -3.38
C VAL A 99 -9.41 -2.47 -2.46
N ILE A 100 -9.32 -2.25 -1.15
CA ILE A 100 -10.18 -2.90 -0.15
C ILE A 100 -11.66 -2.63 -0.45
N LYS A 101 -12.03 -1.37 -0.68
CA LYS A 101 -13.40 -0.95 -1.00
C LYS A 101 -13.92 -1.65 -2.26
N THR A 102 -13.09 -1.71 -3.31
CA THR A 102 -13.46 -2.34 -4.58
C THR A 102 -13.65 -3.85 -4.43
N ALA A 103 -12.74 -4.53 -3.73
CA ALA A 103 -12.82 -5.98 -3.52
C ALA A 103 -14.01 -6.37 -2.64
N LEU A 104 -14.22 -5.67 -1.53
CA LEU A 104 -15.37 -5.89 -0.65
C LEU A 104 -16.69 -5.57 -1.35
N GLY A 105 -16.74 -4.52 -2.18
CA GLY A 105 -17.92 -4.17 -2.98
C GLY A 105 -18.34 -5.30 -3.91
N LYS A 106 -17.39 -6.03 -4.52
CA LYS A 106 -17.69 -7.23 -5.33
C LYS A 106 -18.27 -8.37 -4.50
N ALA A 107 -17.92 -8.45 -3.21
CA ALA A 107 -18.50 -9.41 -2.26
C ALA A 107 -19.79 -8.88 -1.57
N GLY A 108 -20.35 -7.77 -2.02
CA GLY A 108 -21.57 -7.18 -1.46
C GLY A 108 -21.40 -6.52 -0.09
N ILE A 109 -20.17 -6.13 0.27
CA ILE A 109 -19.84 -5.51 1.56
C ILE A 109 -19.40 -4.06 1.34
N ARG A 110 -19.97 -3.13 2.08
CA ARG A 110 -19.60 -1.71 2.03
C ARG A 110 -18.79 -1.34 3.27
N ILE A 111 -17.84 -0.44 3.11
CA ILE A 111 -16.97 0.01 4.23
C ILE A 111 -17.76 0.45 5.49
N PRO A 112 -18.91 1.17 5.41
CA PRO A 112 -19.70 1.51 6.59
C PRO A 112 -20.30 0.31 7.35
N GLU A 113 -20.34 -0.87 6.75
CA GLU A 113 -20.85 -2.10 7.39
C GLU A 113 -19.79 -2.81 8.22
N LEU A 114 -18.52 -2.40 8.09
CA LEU A 114 -17.40 -2.95 8.84
C LEU A 114 -17.28 -2.33 10.23
N ASN A 115 -16.78 -3.12 11.17
CA ASN A 115 -16.43 -2.62 12.51
C ASN A 115 -15.06 -1.92 12.48
N VAL A 116 -15.01 -0.70 11.93
CA VAL A 116 -13.77 0.09 11.82
C VAL A 116 -13.52 0.82 13.13
N VAL A 117 -12.55 0.36 13.91
CA VAL A 117 -12.21 0.94 15.22
C VAL A 117 -11.21 2.09 15.11
N MET A 118 -10.45 2.18 14.02
CA MET A 118 -9.45 3.23 13.82
C MET A 118 -9.17 3.45 12.34
N ARG A 119 -8.83 4.69 11.96
CA ARG A 119 -8.25 5.04 10.66
C ARG A 119 -6.90 5.72 10.88
N LEU A 120 -5.87 5.25 10.17
CA LEU A 120 -4.51 5.76 10.30
C LEU A 120 -3.89 6.01 8.92
N GLY A 121 -3.19 7.14 8.79
CA GLY A 121 -2.46 7.55 7.57
C GLY A 121 -1.09 6.89 7.40
N SER A 122 -0.67 6.02 8.32
CA SER A 122 0.65 5.41 8.32
C SER A 122 0.56 3.90 8.45
N THR A 123 1.16 3.18 7.51
CA THR A 123 1.29 1.71 7.56
C THR A 123 2.02 1.26 8.83
N GLU A 124 3.09 1.96 9.22
CA GLU A 124 3.83 1.66 10.46
C GLU A 124 2.95 1.90 11.71
N GLY A 125 2.15 2.97 11.69
CA GLY A 125 1.16 3.24 12.74
C GLY A 125 0.12 2.12 12.84
N ILE A 126 -0.38 1.61 11.71
CA ILE A 126 -1.31 0.47 11.68
C ILE A 126 -0.65 -0.78 12.22
N LYS A 127 0.57 -1.12 11.79
CA LYS A 127 1.32 -2.28 12.29
C LYS A 127 1.51 -2.20 13.81
N ALA A 128 1.90 -1.03 14.32
CA ALA A 128 2.06 -0.81 15.76
C ALA A 128 0.72 -0.99 16.51
N PHE A 129 -0.39 -0.47 15.98
CA PHE A 129 -1.70 -0.61 16.58
C PHE A 129 -2.15 -2.08 16.64
N VAL A 130 -2.02 -2.82 15.52
CA VAL A 130 -2.40 -4.25 15.45
C VAL A 130 -1.60 -5.09 16.42
N ARG A 131 -0.29 -4.86 16.54
CA ARG A 131 0.54 -5.58 17.51
C ARG A 131 0.11 -5.39 18.98
N ASN A 132 -0.53 -4.27 19.29
CA ASN A 132 -0.93 -3.89 20.66
C ASN A 132 -2.44 -3.94 20.90
N SER A 133 -3.22 -4.54 20.01
CA SER A 133 -4.68 -4.63 20.11
C SER A 133 -5.21 -5.95 19.57
N ASP A 134 -6.51 -6.17 19.71
CA ASP A 134 -7.20 -7.32 19.10
C ASP A 134 -7.79 -6.98 17.72
N ALA A 135 -7.46 -5.82 17.18
CA ALA A 135 -7.88 -5.43 15.85
C ALA A 135 -7.01 -6.11 14.78
N MET A 136 -7.58 -6.26 13.60
CA MET A 136 -6.89 -6.71 12.39
C MET A 136 -6.76 -5.57 11.39
N ALA A 137 -5.88 -5.70 10.43
CA ALA A 137 -5.72 -4.74 9.34
C ALA A 137 -5.46 -5.44 8.02
N ILE A 138 -5.86 -4.82 6.91
CA ILE A 138 -5.51 -5.27 5.55
C ILE A 138 -4.37 -4.39 5.06
N LEU A 139 -3.20 -4.98 4.85
CA LEU A 139 -1.96 -4.32 4.49
C LEU A 139 -1.26 -5.05 3.34
N SER A 140 -0.37 -4.34 2.64
CA SER A 140 0.54 -4.95 1.67
C SER A 140 1.40 -6.02 2.32
N VAL A 141 1.49 -7.19 1.71
CA VAL A 141 2.35 -8.28 2.17
C VAL A 141 3.80 -7.83 2.28
N ILE A 142 4.27 -6.99 1.36
CA ILE A 142 5.64 -6.44 1.37
C ILE A 142 5.89 -5.59 2.62
N SER A 143 4.87 -4.90 3.13
CA SER A 143 5.01 -4.02 4.29
C SER A 143 5.08 -4.75 5.62
N VAL A 144 4.69 -6.02 5.67
CA VAL A 144 4.60 -6.83 6.91
C VAL A 144 5.58 -7.99 6.96
N VAL A 145 6.50 -8.09 6.00
CA VAL A 145 7.48 -9.19 5.89
C VAL A 145 8.28 -9.36 7.18
N ASP A 146 8.72 -8.28 7.80
CA ASP A 146 9.54 -8.34 9.01
C ASP A 146 8.72 -8.79 10.22
N GLU A 147 7.47 -8.37 10.32
CA GLU A 147 6.54 -8.82 11.36
C GLU A 147 6.16 -10.30 11.20
N LEU A 148 6.00 -10.77 9.96
CA LEU A 148 5.75 -12.18 9.68
C LEU A 148 6.97 -13.04 10.01
N ARG A 149 8.18 -12.61 9.65
CA ARG A 149 9.43 -13.30 9.95
C ARG A 149 9.71 -13.36 11.46
N SER A 150 9.45 -12.27 12.18
CA SER A 150 9.62 -12.20 13.63
C SER A 150 8.49 -12.90 14.41
N GLY A 151 7.44 -13.35 13.71
CA GLY A 151 6.28 -13.99 14.33
C GLY A 151 5.44 -13.05 15.18
N THR A 152 5.55 -11.72 15.02
CA THR A 152 4.73 -10.76 15.78
C THR A 152 3.35 -10.55 15.17
N LEU A 153 3.26 -10.66 13.84
CA LEU A 153 2.00 -10.71 13.09
C LEU A 153 1.88 -12.04 12.34
N ARG A 154 0.66 -12.39 12.02
CA ARG A 154 0.32 -13.52 11.15
C ARG A 154 -0.70 -13.09 10.09
N ILE A 155 -0.70 -13.79 8.98
CA ILE A 155 -1.74 -13.66 7.95
C ILE A 155 -2.95 -14.50 8.36
N VAL A 156 -4.12 -13.97 8.08
CA VAL A 156 -5.41 -14.67 8.12
C VAL A 156 -6.03 -14.52 6.73
N ASP A 157 -6.33 -15.62 6.08
CA ASP A 157 -6.92 -15.57 4.73
C ASP A 157 -8.36 -15.05 4.78
N VAL A 158 -8.80 -14.44 3.68
CA VAL A 158 -10.21 -14.07 3.50
C VAL A 158 -10.76 -14.86 2.32
N ASP A 159 -11.66 -15.78 2.63
CA ASP A 159 -12.19 -16.71 1.64
C ASP A 159 -12.78 -15.98 0.42
N SER A 160 -12.44 -16.44 -0.77
CA SER A 160 -12.97 -15.92 -2.04
C SER A 160 -12.77 -14.40 -2.26
N LEU A 161 -11.88 -13.75 -1.50
CA LEU A 161 -11.55 -12.34 -1.65
C LEU A 161 -10.13 -12.19 -2.20
N SER A 162 -10.00 -11.73 -3.43
CA SER A 162 -8.70 -11.37 -4.02
C SER A 162 -8.43 -9.89 -3.81
N LEU A 163 -7.33 -9.57 -3.16
CA LEU A 163 -6.89 -8.22 -2.81
C LEU A 163 -5.56 -7.88 -3.51
N THR A 164 -5.51 -8.16 -4.82
CA THR A 164 -4.33 -7.86 -5.65
C THR A 164 -4.37 -6.43 -6.19
N ARG A 165 -3.20 -5.83 -6.35
CA ARG A 165 -2.99 -4.51 -6.95
C ARG A 165 -1.62 -4.42 -7.59
N ASP A 166 -1.35 -3.30 -8.24
CA ASP A 166 -0.03 -2.99 -8.76
C ASP A 166 0.52 -1.70 -8.14
N PHE A 167 1.82 -1.68 -7.85
CA PHE A 167 2.55 -0.43 -7.74
C PHE A 167 2.80 0.12 -9.13
N VAL A 168 2.52 1.39 -9.31
CA VAL A 168 2.76 2.08 -10.57
C VAL A 168 3.59 3.32 -10.34
N PHE A 169 4.56 3.59 -11.22
CA PHE A 169 5.18 4.89 -11.31
C PHE A 169 4.24 5.85 -12.00
N VAL A 170 4.21 7.09 -11.52
CA VAL A 170 3.36 8.14 -12.05
C VAL A 170 4.15 9.44 -12.20
N HIS A 171 3.96 10.13 -13.32
CA HIS A 171 4.56 11.42 -13.62
C HIS A 171 3.59 12.27 -14.45
N PRO A 172 3.78 13.60 -14.58
CA PRO A 172 2.99 14.41 -15.49
C PRO A 172 3.00 13.83 -16.91
N GLU A 173 1.89 13.99 -17.65
CA GLU A 173 1.72 13.43 -19.00
C GLU A 173 2.75 13.98 -20.02
N ALA A 174 3.29 15.17 -19.76
CA ALA A 174 4.41 15.70 -20.54
C ALA A 174 5.62 14.75 -20.49
N GLU A 175 6.47 14.84 -21.53
CA GLU A 175 7.67 14.01 -21.60
C GLU A 175 8.50 14.14 -20.31
N PRO A 176 8.74 13.04 -19.56
CA PRO A 176 9.45 13.12 -18.30
C PRO A 176 10.91 13.49 -18.52
N ALA A 177 11.48 14.23 -17.58
CA ALA A 177 12.90 14.58 -17.59
C ALA A 177 13.78 13.33 -17.74
N ARG A 178 14.92 13.48 -18.40
CA ARG A 178 15.87 12.39 -18.66
C ARG A 178 16.18 11.58 -17.38
N LEU A 179 16.32 12.28 -16.26
CA LEU A 179 16.66 11.66 -14.97
C LEU A 179 15.52 10.78 -14.45
N VAL A 180 14.26 11.21 -14.63
CA VAL A 180 13.07 10.41 -14.27
C VAL A 180 13.03 9.12 -15.08
N ARG A 181 13.22 9.20 -16.40
CA ARG A 181 13.29 8.00 -17.26
C ARG A 181 14.42 7.05 -16.84
N GLN A 182 15.59 7.61 -16.52
CA GLN A 182 16.73 6.83 -16.07
C GLN A 182 16.45 6.12 -14.74
N PHE A 183 15.80 6.79 -13.79
CA PHE A 183 15.41 6.17 -12.53
C PHE A 183 14.38 5.05 -12.73
N VAL A 184 13.33 5.29 -13.52
CA VAL A 184 12.30 4.27 -13.80
C VAL A 184 12.91 3.05 -14.47
N ALA A 185 13.80 3.24 -15.46
CA ALA A 185 14.51 2.14 -16.11
C ALA A 185 15.41 1.37 -15.13
N PHE A 186 16.16 2.08 -14.29
CA PHE A 186 16.99 1.48 -13.24
C PHE A 186 16.15 0.66 -12.26
N ALA A 187 15.09 1.25 -11.71
CA ALA A 187 14.22 0.59 -10.73
C ALA A 187 13.55 -0.68 -11.29
N ARG A 188 13.23 -0.71 -12.58
CA ARG A 188 12.65 -1.89 -13.25
C ARG A 188 13.67 -3.00 -13.51
N ALA A 189 14.92 -2.64 -13.74
CA ALA A 189 16.02 -3.62 -13.97
C ALA A 189 16.56 -4.21 -12.65
N ASP A 190 16.32 -3.55 -11.53
CA ASP A 190 16.87 -3.85 -10.20
C ASP A 190 15.86 -4.66 -9.32
N ARG A 191 14.89 -5.29 -9.95
CA ARG A 191 13.85 -6.13 -9.32
C ARG A 191 14.34 -7.54 -9.07
#